data_7bb6d7e23606b0d9dc9482208a6b1374
#
_entry.id   7bb6d7e23606b0d9dc9482208a6b1374
#
_cell.length_a   1.000
_cell.length_b   1.000
_cell.length_c   1.000
_cell.angle_alpha   90.00
_cell.angle_beta   90.00
_cell.angle_gamma   90.00
#
_symmetry.space_group_name_H-M   'P 1'
#
loop_
_entity.id
_entity.type
_entity.pdbx_description
1 polymer ?
#
loop_
_entity_poly.entity_id
_entity_poly.type
_entity_poly.pdbx_seq_one_letter_code
_entity_poly.pdbx_strand_id
1 'polypeptide(L)'
;LFGMPIAQIMLFGFAITNEINNVNIAILDQSKDSETQKIINKISASQYFKINDAITNENQIESVFKKGKVKAVLVFETDFIKNLQTHKQAKVQVITDATDPNVANTIANYVNAILQNYTQEINKNNKPSHFIQTQTQLYYNPELKSVFNFVPGVMTIILMLVSAMMTSISITREKELGTMEVL
;
A
#
# COMPACT_ATOMS: atom_id res chain seq x y z
N LEU A 1 -0.03 -4.29 -38.47
CA LEU A 1 -0.96 -5.11 -37.67
C LEU A 1 -0.31 -5.63 -36.38
N PHE A 2 0.99 -5.99 -36.36
CA PHE A 2 1.69 -6.49 -35.18
C PHE A 2 2.26 -5.40 -34.24
N GLY A 3 2.34 -4.17 -34.68
CA GLY A 3 2.91 -3.07 -33.88
C GLY A 3 2.10 -2.73 -32.62
N MET A 4 0.76 -2.79 -32.70
CA MET A 4 -0.11 -2.52 -31.55
C MET A 4 0.04 -3.54 -30.41
N PRO A 5 -0.01 -4.86 -30.67
CA PRO A 5 0.22 -5.85 -29.60
C PRO A 5 1.61 -5.74 -28.97
N ILE A 6 2.65 -5.45 -29.74
CA ILE A 6 4.01 -5.27 -29.22
C ILE A 6 4.08 -4.02 -28.32
N ALA A 7 3.49 -2.90 -28.75
CA ALA A 7 3.40 -1.68 -27.95
C ALA A 7 2.59 -1.91 -26.67
N GLN A 8 1.49 -2.66 -26.71
CA GLN A 8 0.71 -3.02 -25.54
C GLN A 8 1.49 -3.89 -24.55
N ILE A 9 2.19 -4.93 -25.03
CA ILE A 9 3.01 -5.79 -24.19
C ILE A 9 4.11 -4.97 -23.50
N MET A 10 4.79 -4.09 -24.24
CA MET A 10 5.77 -3.17 -23.67
C MET A 10 5.15 -2.24 -22.61
N LEU A 11 4.04 -1.58 -22.93
CA LEU A 11 3.35 -0.66 -22.03
C LEU A 11 2.88 -1.38 -20.75
N PHE A 12 2.21 -2.51 -20.88
CA PHE A 12 1.70 -3.25 -19.73
C PHE A 12 2.82 -3.97 -18.95
N GLY A 13 3.85 -4.47 -19.62
CA GLY A 13 4.98 -5.13 -18.98
C GLY A 13 5.86 -4.19 -18.15
N PHE A 14 5.99 -2.92 -18.57
CA PHE A 14 6.78 -1.92 -17.83
C PHE A 14 5.94 -1.03 -16.90
N ALA A 15 4.65 -0.80 -17.21
CA ALA A 15 3.80 0.09 -16.42
C ALA A 15 3.14 -0.57 -15.21
N ILE A 16 2.96 -1.90 -15.23
CA ILE A 16 2.34 -2.63 -14.13
C ILE A 16 3.43 -3.32 -13.31
N THR A 17 4.17 -2.55 -12.54
CA THR A 17 5.01 -3.09 -11.46
C THR A 17 4.20 -3.04 -10.17
N ASN A 18 3.89 -4.21 -9.60
CA ASN A 18 3.34 -4.33 -8.25
C ASN A 18 4.43 -4.19 -7.16
N GLU A 19 5.63 -3.74 -7.55
CA GLU A 19 6.70 -3.50 -6.61
C GLU A 19 6.45 -2.20 -5.85
N ILE A 20 6.42 -2.31 -4.53
CA ILE A 20 6.39 -1.14 -3.67
C ILE A 20 7.84 -0.69 -3.41
N ASN A 21 8.12 0.56 -3.71
CA ASN A 21 9.40 1.20 -3.39
C ASN A 21 9.12 2.50 -2.63
N ASN A 22 9.82 2.67 -1.50
CA ASN A 22 9.72 3.89 -0.69
C ASN A 22 8.30 4.24 -0.24
N VAL A 23 7.50 3.24 0.14
CA VAL A 23 6.16 3.49 0.67
C VAL A 23 6.26 4.19 2.00
N ASN A 24 5.57 5.31 2.12
CA ASN A 24 5.52 6.07 3.36
C ASN A 24 4.69 5.33 4.40
N ILE A 25 5.28 5.08 5.56
CA ILE A 25 4.63 4.47 6.71
C ILE A 25 4.79 5.33 7.96
N ALA A 26 3.88 5.19 8.91
CA ALA A 26 4.02 5.71 10.25
C ALA A 26 4.22 4.59 11.27
N ILE A 27 4.83 4.92 12.39
CA ILE A 27 5.10 3.97 13.46
C ILE A 27 4.50 4.49 14.77
N LEU A 28 3.76 3.60 15.44
CA LEU A 28 3.30 3.76 16.81
C LEU A 28 4.01 2.71 17.67
N ASP A 29 5.10 3.11 18.29
CA ASP A 29 5.83 2.26 19.23
C ASP A 29 5.36 2.53 20.65
N GLN A 30 4.52 1.63 21.19
CA GLN A 30 3.98 1.74 22.55
C GLN A 30 4.97 1.20 23.60
N SER A 31 5.93 0.36 23.20
CA SER A 31 6.91 -0.26 24.10
C SER A 31 8.18 0.57 24.25
N LYS A 32 8.66 1.16 23.15
CA LYS A 32 9.89 1.97 23.07
C LYS A 32 11.12 1.24 23.62
N ASP A 33 11.18 -0.08 23.42
CA ASP A 33 12.27 -0.91 23.91
C ASP A 33 13.35 -1.18 22.83
N SER A 34 14.42 -1.88 23.23
CA SER A 34 15.53 -2.15 22.33
C SER A 34 15.16 -3.09 21.17
N GLU A 35 14.20 -3.99 21.37
CA GLU A 35 13.79 -4.94 20.33
C GLU A 35 12.90 -4.25 19.27
N THR A 36 11.96 -3.39 19.70
CA THR A 36 11.15 -2.59 18.78
C THR A 36 12.04 -1.68 17.94
N GLN A 37 13.07 -1.04 18.55
CA GLN A 37 14.02 -0.19 17.82
C GLN A 37 14.82 -0.97 16.76
N LYS A 38 15.25 -2.20 17.06
CA LYS A 38 15.94 -3.06 16.08
C LYS A 38 15.05 -3.38 14.89
N ILE A 39 13.78 -3.71 15.13
CA ILE A 39 12.80 -3.99 14.07
C ILE A 39 12.56 -2.73 13.24
N ILE A 40 12.33 -1.59 13.87
CA ILE A 40 12.13 -0.29 13.22
C ILE A 40 13.32 0.06 12.32
N ASN A 41 14.54 -0.10 12.82
CA ASN A 41 15.75 0.14 12.04
C ASN A 41 15.85 -0.81 10.83
N LYS A 42 15.45 -2.07 10.99
CA LYS A 42 15.45 -3.06 9.90
C LYS A 42 14.41 -2.71 8.83
N ILE A 43 13.24 -2.24 9.23
CA ILE A 43 12.19 -1.75 8.33
C ILE A 43 12.68 -0.49 7.58
N SER A 44 13.28 0.46 8.30
CA SER A 44 13.82 1.70 7.72
C SER A 44 14.99 1.46 6.76
N ALA A 45 15.81 0.45 7.03
CA ALA A 45 16.92 0.05 6.16
C ALA A 45 16.46 -0.71 4.90
N SER A 46 15.20 -1.12 4.83
CA SER A 46 14.64 -1.77 3.65
C SER A 46 14.37 -0.73 2.54
N GLN A 47 14.47 -1.15 1.29
CA GLN A 47 14.13 -0.30 0.14
C GLN A 47 12.61 -0.09 -0.02
N TYR A 48 11.82 -0.84 0.75
CA TYR A 48 10.36 -0.88 0.59
C TYR A 48 9.67 0.26 1.33
N PHE A 49 10.21 0.69 2.49
CA PHE A 49 9.52 1.58 3.40
C PHE A 49 10.32 2.82 3.75
N LYS A 50 9.62 3.94 3.80
CA LYS A 50 10.12 5.21 4.33
C LYS A 50 9.30 5.61 5.54
N ILE A 51 9.94 5.72 6.70
CA ILE A 51 9.27 6.16 7.93
C ILE A 51 9.15 7.69 7.87
N ASN A 52 7.92 8.19 7.69
CA ASN A 52 7.66 9.62 7.55
C ASN A 52 7.15 10.26 8.85
N ASP A 53 6.40 9.51 9.67
CA ASP A 53 5.80 10.03 10.90
C ASP A 53 5.97 9.02 12.03
N ALA A 54 6.34 9.52 13.22
CA ALA A 54 6.23 8.79 14.47
C ALA A 54 4.98 9.32 15.18
N ILE A 55 3.97 8.47 15.34
CA ILE A 55 2.74 8.81 16.06
C ILE A 55 2.82 8.32 17.50
N THR A 56 2.23 9.07 18.40
CA THR A 56 2.30 8.79 19.84
C THR A 56 1.01 8.26 20.42
N ASN A 57 -0.09 8.36 19.68
CA ASN A 57 -1.41 7.96 20.14
C ASN A 57 -2.22 7.30 19.01
N GLU A 58 -2.99 6.27 19.34
CA GLU A 58 -3.86 5.55 18.40
C GLU A 58 -4.88 6.47 17.72
N ASN A 59 -5.38 7.49 18.43
CA ASN A 59 -6.32 8.47 17.86
C ASN A 59 -5.75 9.26 16.67
N GLN A 60 -4.43 9.27 16.51
CA GLN A 60 -3.76 9.93 15.39
C GLN A 60 -3.76 9.08 14.11
N ILE A 61 -4.00 7.76 14.20
CA ILE A 61 -3.93 6.82 13.08
C ILE A 61 -4.86 7.28 11.95
N GLU A 62 -6.14 7.54 12.28
CA GLU A 62 -7.11 7.98 11.29
C GLU A 62 -6.74 9.31 10.65
N SER A 63 -6.22 10.25 11.44
CA SER A 63 -5.82 11.57 10.95
C SER A 63 -4.64 11.50 9.99
N VAL A 64 -3.70 10.58 10.23
CA VAL A 64 -2.52 10.38 9.39
C VAL A 64 -2.91 9.77 8.04
N PHE A 65 -3.83 8.81 8.02
CA PHE A 65 -4.40 8.28 6.79
C PHE A 65 -5.20 9.32 6.00
N LYS A 66 -6.06 10.11 6.67
CA LYS A 66 -6.83 11.19 6.02
C LYS A 66 -5.95 12.26 5.34
N LYS A 67 -4.75 12.51 5.87
CA LYS A 67 -3.77 13.40 5.22
C LYS A 67 -3.17 12.80 3.95
N GLY A 68 -3.40 11.53 3.67
CA GLY A 68 -2.91 10.83 2.48
C GLY A 68 -1.38 10.68 2.41
N LYS A 69 -0.66 10.97 3.51
CA LYS A 69 0.80 10.97 3.53
C LYS A 69 1.41 9.59 3.74
N VAL A 70 0.67 8.69 4.38
CA VAL A 70 1.13 7.33 4.69
C VAL A 70 0.15 6.29 4.16
N LYS A 71 0.67 5.12 3.80
CA LYS A 71 -0.09 3.98 3.31
C LYS A 71 -0.24 2.86 4.34
N ALA A 72 0.57 2.89 5.39
CA ALA A 72 0.45 1.95 6.50
C ALA A 72 0.91 2.57 7.82
N VAL A 73 0.39 2.01 8.91
CA VAL A 73 0.82 2.29 10.27
C VAL A 73 1.19 0.96 10.93
N LEU A 74 2.39 0.90 11.50
CA LEU A 74 2.85 -0.23 12.29
C LEU A 74 2.71 0.10 13.76
N VAL A 75 1.97 -0.72 14.50
CA VAL A 75 1.74 -0.56 15.92
C VAL A 75 2.44 -1.70 16.66
N PHE A 76 3.41 -1.36 17.50
CA PHE A 76 4.05 -2.29 18.42
C PHE A 76 3.32 -2.26 19.75
N GLU A 77 2.97 -3.45 20.26
CA GLU A 77 2.28 -3.57 21.56
C GLU A 77 3.14 -3.08 22.72
N THR A 78 2.50 -2.72 23.81
CA THR A 78 3.17 -2.39 25.08
C THR A 78 3.93 -3.59 25.64
N ASP A 79 5.05 -3.35 26.36
CA ASP A 79 5.90 -4.40 26.96
C ASP A 79 6.39 -5.45 25.93
N PHE A 80 6.65 -5.05 24.67
CA PHE A 80 7.00 -5.96 23.58
C PHE A 80 8.13 -6.92 23.92
N ILE A 81 9.26 -6.39 24.43
CA ILE A 81 10.42 -7.23 24.82
C ILE A 81 10.07 -8.20 25.95
N LYS A 82 9.29 -7.74 26.94
CA LYS A 82 8.85 -8.56 28.06
C LYS A 82 7.95 -9.71 27.59
N ASN A 83 6.99 -9.41 26.74
CA ASN A 83 6.11 -10.40 26.14
C ASN A 83 6.91 -11.42 25.31
N LEU A 84 7.86 -10.93 24.50
CA LEU A 84 8.73 -11.80 23.71
C LEU A 84 9.58 -12.73 24.59
N GLN A 85 10.12 -12.24 25.70
CA GLN A 85 10.96 -13.03 26.60
C GLN A 85 10.15 -13.98 27.48
N THR A 86 9.04 -13.50 28.07
CA THR A 86 8.24 -14.26 29.04
C THR A 86 7.27 -15.22 28.37
N HIS A 87 6.51 -14.72 27.40
CA HIS A 87 5.46 -15.48 26.71
C HIS A 87 5.95 -16.12 25.41
N LYS A 88 7.21 -15.83 24.99
CA LYS A 88 7.78 -16.25 23.72
C LYS A 88 7.00 -15.75 22.51
N GLN A 89 6.13 -14.77 22.71
CA GLN A 89 5.26 -14.20 21.70
C GLN A 89 5.09 -12.70 21.94
N ALA A 90 5.23 -11.91 20.87
CA ALA A 90 4.92 -10.48 20.86
C ALA A 90 4.09 -10.17 19.61
N LYS A 91 3.34 -9.05 19.64
CA LYS A 91 2.41 -8.68 18.57
C LYS A 91 2.84 -7.40 17.89
N VAL A 92 2.73 -7.40 16.57
CA VAL A 92 2.83 -6.20 15.72
C VAL A 92 1.56 -6.11 14.90
N GLN A 93 0.83 -5.02 15.04
CA GLN A 93 -0.33 -4.75 14.21
C GLN A 93 0.09 -3.93 12.99
N VAL A 94 -0.33 -4.39 11.82
CA VAL A 94 -0.10 -3.72 10.53
C VAL A 94 -1.42 -3.18 10.03
N ILE A 95 -1.60 -1.87 10.09
CA ILE A 95 -2.80 -1.18 9.63
C ILE A 95 -2.49 -0.57 8.27
N THR A 96 -3.22 -0.96 7.23
CA THR A 96 -2.99 -0.49 5.85
C THR A 96 -4.19 0.23 5.29
N ASP A 97 -3.92 1.22 4.43
CA ASP A 97 -4.93 1.87 3.58
C ASP A 97 -5.32 0.89 2.46
N ALA A 98 -6.47 0.26 2.61
CA ALA A 98 -6.97 -0.74 1.66
C ALA A 98 -7.85 -0.13 0.54
N THR A 99 -7.75 1.18 0.30
CA THR A 99 -8.36 1.82 -0.88
C THR A 99 -7.84 1.15 -2.16
N ASP A 100 -6.54 0.83 -2.19
CA ASP A 100 -5.94 -0.08 -3.18
C ASP A 100 -5.61 -1.42 -2.51
N PRO A 101 -6.41 -2.49 -2.77
CA PRO A 101 -6.22 -3.80 -2.18
C PRO A 101 -4.88 -4.44 -2.51
N ASN A 102 -4.34 -4.20 -3.71
CA ASN A 102 -3.09 -4.80 -4.14
C ASN A 102 -1.91 -4.20 -3.36
N VAL A 103 -1.90 -2.87 -3.23
CA VAL A 103 -0.88 -2.16 -2.44
C VAL A 103 -0.97 -2.56 -0.97
N ALA A 104 -2.18 -2.62 -0.39
CA ALA A 104 -2.38 -3.02 1.00
C ALA A 104 -1.84 -4.43 1.30
N ASN A 105 -2.18 -5.41 0.45
CA ASN A 105 -1.69 -6.78 0.58
C ASN A 105 -0.16 -6.85 0.40
N THR A 106 0.38 -6.11 -0.56
CA THR A 106 1.82 -6.08 -0.81
C THR A 106 2.56 -5.54 0.41
N ILE A 107 2.11 -4.43 1.00
CA ILE A 107 2.67 -3.86 2.23
C ILE A 107 2.65 -4.88 3.36
N ALA A 108 1.50 -5.52 3.60
CA ALA A 108 1.36 -6.52 4.66
C ALA A 108 2.32 -7.70 4.46
N ASN A 109 2.48 -8.18 3.23
CA ASN A 109 3.40 -9.27 2.89
C ASN A 109 4.87 -8.90 3.13
N TYR A 110 5.30 -7.69 2.72
CA TYR A 110 6.67 -7.24 2.94
C TYR A 110 6.99 -7.04 4.43
N VAL A 111 6.06 -6.43 5.19
CA VAL A 111 6.23 -6.31 6.66
C VAL A 111 6.33 -7.68 7.30
N ASN A 112 5.43 -8.61 6.94
CA ASN A 112 5.47 -9.98 7.43
C ASN A 112 6.81 -10.67 7.13
N ALA A 113 7.34 -10.52 5.91
CA ALA A 113 8.62 -11.10 5.54
C ALA A 113 9.78 -10.54 6.38
N ILE A 114 9.80 -9.21 6.64
CA ILE A 114 10.82 -8.59 7.49
C ILE A 114 10.73 -9.10 8.93
N LEU A 115 9.52 -9.19 9.49
CA LEU A 115 9.30 -9.69 10.85
C LEU A 115 9.64 -11.17 10.99
N GLN A 116 9.32 -12.00 9.99
CA GLN A 116 9.72 -13.41 9.96
C GLN A 116 11.24 -13.56 9.88
N ASN A 117 11.92 -12.80 9.04
CA ASN A 117 13.38 -12.80 8.96
C ASN A 117 14.01 -12.41 10.29
N TYR A 118 13.47 -11.38 10.96
CA TYR A 118 13.92 -10.98 12.29
C TYR A 118 13.68 -12.10 13.31
N THR A 119 12.51 -12.71 13.31
CA THR A 119 12.17 -13.83 14.18
C THR A 119 13.13 -15.02 13.99
N GLN A 120 13.48 -15.33 12.75
CA GLN A 120 14.46 -16.38 12.45
C GLN A 120 15.86 -16.04 12.98
N GLU A 121 16.29 -14.77 12.90
CA GLU A 121 17.57 -14.33 13.42
C GLU A 121 17.66 -14.49 14.96
N ILE A 122 16.64 -14.04 15.69
CA ILE A 122 16.64 -14.17 17.16
C ILE A 122 16.54 -15.63 17.60
N ASN A 123 15.96 -16.50 16.79
CA ASN A 123 15.79 -17.92 17.09
C ASN A 123 17.01 -18.79 16.74
N LYS A 124 17.97 -18.28 15.95
CA LYS A 124 19.18 -19.07 15.59
C LYS A 124 19.91 -19.61 16.81
N ASN A 125 19.94 -18.86 17.92
CA ASN A 125 20.66 -19.19 19.15
C ASN A 125 19.76 -19.45 20.36
N ASN A 126 18.43 -19.38 20.22
CA ASN A 126 17.47 -19.46 21.31
C ASN A 126 16.57 -20.70 21.23
N LYS A 127 16.51 -21.46 22.31
CA LYS A 127 15.49 -22.48 22.56
C LYS A 127 14.86 -22.19 23.93
N PRO A 128 13.54 -22.01 24.05
CA PRO A 128 12.49 -22.19 23.05
C PRO A 128 12.39 -21.02 22.04
N SER A 129 11.85 -21.34 20.87
CA SER A 129 11.69 -20.37 19.77
C SER A 129 10.76 -19.21 20.15
N HIS A 130 11.17 -18.00 19.81
CA HIS A 130 10.35 -16.81 19.95
C HIS A 130 9.46 -16.67 18.70
N PHE A 131 8.32 -16.02 18.85
CA PHE A 131 7.37 -15.81 17.76
C PHE A 131 6.85 -14.37 17.77
N ILE A 132 6.89 -13.70 16.62
CA ILE A 132 6.27 -12.38 16.43
C ILE A 132 5.01 -12.59 15.60
N GLN A 133 3.86 -12.37 16.25
CA GLN A 133 2.56 -12.46 15.60
C GLN A 133 2.24 -11.13 14.90
N THR A 134 1.95 -11.21 13.62
CA THR A 134 1.47 -10.07 12.85
C THR A 134 -0.05 -10.11 12.79
N GLN A 135 -0.69 -9.00 13.13
CA GLN A 135 -2.11 -8.81 12.97
C GLN A 135 -2.36 -7.71 11.93
N THR A 136 -2.92 -8.08 10.78
CA THR A 136 -3.21 -7.12 9.71
C THR A 136 -4.62 -6.56 9.88
N GLN A 137 -4.75 -5.24 9.85
CA GLN A 137 -6.03 -4.53 9.85
C GLN A 137 -6.12 -3.64 8.60
N LEU A 138 -7.22 -3.78 7.88
CA LEU A 138 -7.47 -3.04 6.64
C LEU A 138 -8.43 -1.89 6.91
N TYR A 139 -7.99 -0.66 6.63
CA TYR A 139 -8.80 0.54 6.71
C TYR A 139 -9.48 0.82 5.37
N TYR A 140 -10.68 1.38 5.41
CA TYR A 140 -11.53 1.82 4.29
C TYR A 140 -12.10 0.70 3.39
N ASN A 141 -11.44 -0.44 3.25
CA ASN A 141 -11.93 -1.57 2.45
C ASN A 141 -11.57 -2.91 3.11
N PRO A 142 -12.20 -3.26 4.26
CA PRO A 142 -11.86 -4.45 5.03
C PRO A 142 -12.03 -5.76 4.27
N GLU A 143 -12.96 -5.79 3.30
CA GLU A 143 -13.25 -6.97 2.50
C GLU A 143 -12.42 -7.07 1.23
N LEU A 144 -11.47 -6.13 1.01
CA LEU A 144 -10.61 -6.05 -0.19
C LEU A 144 -11.41 -6.14 -1.51
N LYS A 145 -12.61 -5.55 -1.54
CA LYS A 145 -13.45 -5.55 -2.73
C LYS A 145 -12.81 -4.70 -3.83
N SER A 146 -12.44 -5.35 -4.91
CA SER A 146 -11.84 -4.71 -6.09
C SER A 146 -12.75 -3.68 -6.75
N VAL A 147 -14.07 -3.75 -6.50
CA VAL A 147 -15.08 -2.83 -7.03
C VAL A 147 -14.74 -1.36 -6.73
N PHE A 148 -14.24 -1.06 -5.52
CA PHE A 148 -13.89 0.31 -5.12
C PHE A 148 -12.72 0.90 -5.92
N ASN A 149 -11.89 0.04 -6.49
CA ASN A 149 -10.77 0.45 -7.35
C ASN A 149 -11.16 0.44 -8.84
N PHE A 150 -11.90 -0.59 -9.28
CA PHE A 150 -12.26 -0.78 -10.68
C PHE A 150 -13.34 0.20 -11.18
N VAL A 151 -14.37 0.48 -10.37
CA VAL A 151 -15.50 1.29 -10.81
C VAL A 151 -15.09 2.70 -11.21
N PRO A 152 -14.30 3.46 -10.43
CA PRO A 152 -13.84 4.79 -10.85
C PRO A 152 -13.00 4.76 -12.13
N GLY A 153 -12.15 3.72 -12.28
CA GLY A 153 -11.34 3.53 -13.48
C GLY A 153 -12.18 3.31 -14.73
N VAL A 154 -13.16 2.40 -14.65
CA VAL A 154 -14.09 2.11 -15.78
C VAL A 154 -14.94 3.34 -16.11
N MET A 155 -15.43 4.07 -15.10
CA MET A 155 -16.20 5.31 -15.32
C MET A 155 -15.36 6.34 -16.08
N THR A 156 -14.10 6.51 -15.74
CA THR A 156 -13.18 7.44 -16.42
C THR A 156 -12.99 7.04 -17.88
N ILE A 157 -12.80 5.75 -18.16
CA ILE A 157 -12.64 5.25 -19.55
C ILE A 157 -13.92 5.48 -20.35
N ILE A 158 -15.09 5.18 -19.78
CA ILE A 158 -16.38 5.40 -20.46
C ILE A 158 -16.58 6.89 -20.77
N LEU A 159 -16.34 7.78 -19.80
CA LEU A 159 -16.45 9.22 -20.02
C LEU A 159 -15.49 9.71 -21.11
N MET A 160 -14.26 9.22 -21.15
CA MET A 160 -13.27 9.53 -22.17
C MET A 160 -13.75 9.10 -23.56
N LEU A 161 -14.27 7.87 -23.69
CA LEU A 161 -14.77 7.34 -24.96
C LEU A 161 -16.00 8.13 -25.45
N VAL A 162 -16.96 8.40 -24.55
CA VAL A 162 -18.16 9.18 -24.89
C VAL A 162 -17.78 10.60 -25.31
N SER A 163 -16.87 11.26 -24.59
CA SER A 163 -16.40 12.60 -24.94
C SER A 163 -15.70 12.62 -26.30
N ALA A 164 -14.87 11.64 -26.62
CA ALA A 164 -14.20 11.52 -27.90
C ALA A 164 -15.20 11.29 -29.03
N MET A 165 -16.21 10.42 -28.84
CA MET A 165 -17.28 10.19 -29.79
C MET A 165 -18.09 11.46 -30.05
N MET A 166 -18.54 12.15 -29.01
CA MET A 166 -19.33 13.37 -29.13
C MET A 166 -18.56 14.47 -29.86
N THR A 167 -17.28 14.65 -29.54
CA THR A 167 -16.41 15.61 -30.24
C THR A 167 -16.25 15.25 -31.70
N SER A 168 -16.02 13.97 -32.03
CA SER A 168 -15.89 13.50 -33.41
C SER A 168 -17.17 13.74 -34.22
N ILE A 169 -18.35 13.43 -33.64
CA ILE A 169 -19.65 13.65 -34.26
C ILE A 169 -19.89 15.14 -34.47
N SER A 170 -19.59 16.01 -33.50
CA SER A 170 -19.74 17.47 -33.65
C SER A 170 -18.90 18.01 -34.79
N ILE A 171 -17.61 17.63 -34.86
CA ILE A 171 -16.72 18.08 -35.95
C ILE A 171 -17.21 17.61 -37.30
N THR A 172 -17.64 16.34 -37.41
CA THR A 172 -18.17 15.80 -38.69
C THR A 172 -19.42 16.53 -39.10
N ARG A 173 -20.34 16.81 -38.19
CA ARG A 173 -21.59 17.54 -38.47
C ARG A 173 -21.35 18.98 -38.90
N GLU A 174 -20.43 19.69 -38.23
CA GLU A 174 -20.05 21.05 -38.61
C GLU A 174 -19.42 21.09 -40.00
N LYS A 175 -18.63 20.09 -40.38
CA LYS A 175 -18.05 19.93 -41.70
C LYS A 175 -19.11 19.66 -42.74
N GLU A 176 -20.09 18.77 -42.47
CA GLU A 176 -21.20 18.48 -43.39
C GLU A 176 -22.14 19.67 -43.60
N LEU A 177 -22.35 20.51 -42.59
CA LEU A 177 -23.18 21.71 -42.64
C LEU A 177 -22.46 22.92 -43.27
N GLY A 178 -21.18 22.80 -43.63
CA GLY A 178 -20.38 23.88 -44.23
C GLY A 178 -20.08 25.06 -43.31
N THR A 179 -20.32 24.93 -42.00
CA THR A 179 -20.12 26.00 -41.04
C THR A 179 -18.64 26.20 -40.66
N MET A 180 -17.76 25.25 -40.99
CA MET A 180 -16.31 25.36 -40.76
C MET A 180 -15.61 26.38 -41.68
N GLU A 181 -16.22 26.83 -42.76
CA GLU A 181 -15.62 27.83 -43.66
C GLU A 181 -15.87 29.27 -43.20
N VAL A 182 -16.64 29.47 -42.13
CA VAL A 182 -17.03 30.80 -41.60
C VAL A 182 -16.24 31.18 -40.35
N LEU A 183 -15.40 30.30 -39.83
CA LEU A 183 -14.50 30.50 -38.70
C LEU A 183 -13.07 30.70 -39.17
#